data_ce67a8a1077ed4b2e063d44df44ef996
#
_entry.id   ce67a8a1077ed4b2e063d44df44ef996
#
_cell.length_a   1.000
_cell.length_b   1.000
_cell.length_c   1.000
_cell.angle_alpha   90.00
_cell.angle_beta   90.00
_cell.angle_gamma   90.00
#
_symmetry.space_group_name_H-M   'P 1'
#
loop_
_entity.id
_entity.type
_entity.pdbx_description
1 polymer ?
#
loop_
_entity_poly.entity_id
_entity_poly.type
_entity_poly.pdbx_seq_one_letter_code
_entity_poly.pdbx_strand_id
1 'polypeptide(L)'
;MRPAEDPEPASPAALTVEKREGPQGKPPRRGRSAALAGGLAVAAGLLVLMAMASVALGARSVPLSVVLDALLSPDGSSDHTVIRELRIPRTLLGIGVGAALGLAGALMQSLTRNPLADPGLLGINEGAALGVTLALALFGLTDPAVYVWFAFGGAALASLIVYSLGSAGRSGAGPVRLTLAGIATGMVFTAMASALLRMDPQTYDRMRFWLTGSLAAPTADTLVRLAPFMAAGLALGLLLGRPLNMLSLGDDAGKALGVAVTRTRVLTGVAVTLLCGAATAAAGPLWFVGLAIPHAVRAVVGQDQRWVLPYSALAAPVLLLAADVTGRLIARPGEVQVGIMCAAIGAPIFILMARRRRLAAL
;
A
#
# COMPACT_ATOMS: atom_id res chain seq x y z
N MET A 1 -41.70 76.76 22.15
CA MET A 1 -41.45 75.52 22.87
C MET A 1 -42.42 74.51 22.37
N ARG A 2 -41.97 73.58 21.46
CA ARG A 2 -42.77 72.47 20.98
C ARG A 2 -42.33 71.22 21.72
N PRO A 3 -43.24 70.37 22.17
CA PRO A 3 -42.85 69.12 22.84
C PRO A 3 -42.29 68.14 21.79
N ALA A 4 -41.26 67.37 22.22
CA ALA A 4 -40.65 66.32 21.44
C ALA A 4 -41.62 65.14 21.33
N GLU A 5 -41.81 64.63 20.13
CA GLU A 5 -42.51 63.38 19.81
C GLU A 5 -41.58 62.21 20.12
N ASP A 6 -42.03 61.29 20.95
CA ASP A 6 -41.36 60.00 21.23
C ASP A 6 -41.42 59.12 19.99
N PRO A 7 -40.33 58.39 19.68
CA PRO A 7 -40.32 57.44 18.53
C PRO A 7 -41.14 56.19 18.90
N GLU A 8 -42.06 55.82 17.99
CA GLU A 8 -42.84 54.57 17.98
C GLU A 8 -41.93 53.34 18.06
N PRO A 9 -42.28 52.30 18.87
CA PRO A 9 -41.50 51.07 18.88
C PRO A 9 -41.68 50.29 17.61
N ALA A 10 -40.57 49.97 16.94
CA ALA A 10 -40.49 49.18 15.75
C ALA A 10 -41.13 47.77 15.96
N SER A 11 -42.09 47.42 15.13
CA SER A 11 -42.75 46.13 15.08
C SER A 11 -41.70 45.00 14.85
N PRO A 12 -41.77 43.89 15.59
CA PRO A 12 -40.86 42.77 15.35
C PRO A 12 -41.20 42.13 14.00
N ALA A 13 -40.34 42.34 13.02
CA ALA A 13 -40.37 41.64 11.75
C ALA A 13 -40.31 40.14 12.04
N ALA A 14 -41.38 39.42 11.71
CA ALA A 14 -41.43 37.97 11.81
C ALA A 14 -40.32 37.36 10.92
N LEU A 15 -39.28 36.88 11.54
CA LEU A 15 -38.27 36.05 10.89
C LEU A 15 -38.93 34.74 10.44
N THR A 16 -39.44 34.76 9.23
CA THR A 16 -39.80 33.54 8.50
C THR A 16 -38.51 32.74 8.30
N VAL A 17 -38.29 31.78 9.19
CA VAL A 17 -37.25 30.74 9.02
C VAL A 17 -37.67 29.93 7.78
N GLU A 18 -37.15 30.35 6.65
CA GLU A 18 -37.22 29.56 5.42
C GLU A 18 -36.50 28.23 5.67
N LYS A 19 -37.28 27.18 5.87
CA LYS A 19 -36.81 25.82 6.08
C LYS A 19 -36.09 25.38 4.81
N ARG A 20 -34.78 25.71 4.70
CA ARG A 20 -33.92 25.17 3.66
C ARG A 20 -33.94 23.65 3.81
N GLU A 21 -34.76 23.00 3.00
CA GLU A 21 -34.67 21.56 2.80
C GLU A 21 -33.24 21.27 2.33
N GLY A 22 -32.42 20.73 3.23
CA GLY A 22 -31.10 20.24 2.90
C GLY A 22 -31.24 19.21 1.75
N PRO A 23 -30.22 19.08 0.89
CA PRO A 23 -30.26 18.18 -0.24
C PRO A 23 -30.67 16.80 0.25
N GLN A 24 -31.90 16.38 -0.06
CA GLN A 24 -32.39 15.04 0.23
C GLN A 24 -31.42 14.05 -0.39
N GLY A 25 -30.63 13.37 0.45
CA GLY A 25 -29.69 12.36 0.02
C GLY A 25 -30.44 11.28 -0.75
N LYS A 26 -30.26 11.24 -2.07
CA LYS A 26 -30.81 10.20 -2.91
C LYS A 26 -30.48 8.85 -2.31
N PRO A 27 -31.46 7.95 -2.07
CA PRO A 27 -31.21 6.64 -1.52
C PRO A 27 -30.14 5.91 -2.37
N PRO A 28 -29.28 5.07 -1.75
CA PRO A 28 -28.24 4.36 -2.48
C PRO A 28 -28.89 3.54 -3.60
N ARG A 29 -28.64 3.92 -4.84
CA ARG A 29 -29.20 3.23 -6.01
C ARG A 29 -28.68 1.78 -5.95
N ARG A 30 -29.56 0.78 -5.77
CA ARG A 30 -29.24 -0.66 -5.85
C ARG A 30 -28.34 -0.99 -7.05
N GLY A 31 -28.49 -0.27 -8.18
CA GLY A 31 -27.62 -0.39 -9.35
C GLY A 31 -26.16 -0.01 -9.14
N ARG A 32 -25.82 0.89 -8.19
CA ARG A 32 -24.41 1.27 -7.96
C ARG A 32 -23.61 0.15 -7.30
N SER A 33 -24.18 -0.55 -6.32
CA SER A 33 -23.48 -1.68 -5.67
C SER A 33 -23.27 -2.85 -6.66
N ALA A 34 -24.24 -3.13 -7.54
CA ALA A 34 -24.10 -4.13 -8.58
C ALA A 34 -23.02 -3.74 -9.61
N ALA A 35 -22.97 -2.46 -10.03
CA ALA A 35 -21.92 -1.96 -10.92
C ALA A 35 -20.53 -2.05 -10.28
N LEU A 36 -20.40 -1.72 -8.99
CA LEU A 36 -19.14 -1.87 -8.27
C LEU A 36 -18.72 -3.33 -8.10
N ALA A 37 -19.66 -4.25 -7.84
CA ALA A 37 -19.37 -5.68 -7.79
C ALA A 37 -18.91 -6.21 -9.17
N GLY A 38 -19.58 -5.78 -10.25
CA GLY A 38 -19.15 -6.09 -11.63
C GLY A 38 -17.75 -5.56 -11.95
N GLY A 39 -17.45 -4.32 -11.53
CA GLY A 39 -16.12 -3.75 -11.68
C GLY A 39 -15.04 -4.50 -10.89
N LEU A 40 -15.38 -5.08 -9.73
CA LEU A 40 -14.44 -5.93 -8.97
C LEU A 40 -14.14 -7.23 -9.73
N ALA A 41 -15.13 -7.83 -10.37
CA ALA A 41 -14.94 -9.00 -11.24
C ALA A 41 -14.04 -8.67 -12.45
N VAL A 42 -14.22 -7.48 -13.05
CA VAL A 42 -13.32 -6.99 -14.13
C VAL A 42 -11.90 -6.82 -13.62
N ALA A 43 -11.71 -6.22 -12.43
CA ALA A 43 -10.38 -6.07 -11.83
C ALA A 43 -9.71 -7.43 -11.55
N ALA A 44 -10.48 -8.41 -11.06
CA ALA A 44 -10.00 -9.78 -10.88
C ALA A 44 -9.64 -10.44 -12.22
N GLY A 45 -10.47 -10.28 -13.25
CA GLY A 45 -10.17 -10.78 -14.61
C GLY A 45 -8.91 -10.17 -15.18
N LEU A 46 -8.69 -8.86 -14.99
CA LEU A 46 -7.46 -8.17 -15.40
C LEU A 46 -6.23 -8.69 -14.65
N LEU A 47 -6.37 -8.98 -13.36
CA LEU A 47 -5.29 -9.59 -12.57
C LEU A 47 -4.92 -10.97 -13.11
N VAL A 48 -5.91 -11.82 -13.42
CA VAL A 48 -5.66 -13.14 -14.03
C VAL A 48 -4.94 -13.00 -15.37
N LEU A 49 -5.37 -12.05 -16.21
CA LEU A 49 -4.74 -11.77 -17.50
C LEU A 49 -3.29 -11.31 -17.34
N MET A 50 -3.02 -10.43 -16.38
CA MET A 50 -1.66 -9.99 -16.07
C MET A 50 -0.80 -11.10 -15.45
N ALA A 51 -1.38 -11.99 -14.66
CA ALA A 51 -0.67 -13.16 -14.14
C ALA A 51 -0.27 -14.12 -15.27
N MET A 52 -1.19 -14.40 -16.20
CA MET A 52 -0.88 -15.19 -17.39
C MET A 52 0.21 -14.53 -18.25
N ALA A 53 0.11 -13.23 -18.48
CA ALA A 53 1.14 -12.47 -19.19
C ALA A 53 2.50 -12.54 -18.48
N SER A 54 2.52 -12.46 -17.14
CA SER A 54 3.74 -12.55 -16.34
C SER A 54 4.43 -13.92 -16.44
N VAL A 55 3.65 -15.00 -16.54
CA VAL A 55 4.18 -16.35 -16.75
C VAL A 55 4.64 -16.55 -18.21
N ALA A 56 3.89 -16.05 -19.18
CA ALA A 56 4.21 -16.20 -20.60
C ALA A 56 5.41 -15.34 -21.03
N LEU A 57 5.46 -14.07 -20.61
CA LEU A 57 6.44 -13.09 -21.05
C LEU A 57 7.62 -12.98 -20.05
N GLY A 58 8.84 -13.00 -20.56
CA GLY A 58 10.05 -12.88 -19.75
C GLY A 58 11.26 -12.41 -20.55
N ALA A 59 12.41 -12.26 -19.89
CA ALA A 59 13.68 -11.92 -20.55
C ALA A 59 14.06 -12.98 -21.62
N ARG A 60 13.89 -14.26 -21.30
CA ARG A 60 13.99 -15.37 -22.26
C ARG A 60 12.64 -15.57 -22.96
N SER A 61 12.62 -15.56 -24.30
CA SER A 61 11.43 -15.86 -25.09
C SER A 61 11.15 -17.36 -25.04
N VAL A 62 9.95 -17.73 -24.58
CA VAL A 62 9.47 -19.11 -24.58
C VAL A 62 8.15 -19.12 -25.36
N PRO A 63 7.97 -20.04 -26.34
CA PRO A 63 6.70 -20.17 -27.06
C PRO A 63 5.52 -20.44 -26.12
N LEU A 64 4.35 -19.91 -26.44
CA LEU A 64 3.15 -20.10 -25.62
C LEU A 64 2.73 -21.56 -25.46
N SER A 65 2.96 -22.38 -26.52
CA SER A 65 2.75 -23.84 -26.47
C SER A 65 3.58 -24.49 -25.35
N VAL A 66 4.87 -24.14 -25.26
CA VAL A 66 5.76 -24.67 -24.22
C VAL A 66 5.33 -24.20 -22.83
N VAL A 67 4.78 -22.98 -22.71
CA VAL A 67 4.22 -22.51 -21.42
C VAL A 67 3.02 -23.36 -21.01
N LEU A 68 2.14 -23.71 -21.95
CA LEU A 68 0.98 -24.58 -21.69
C LEU A 68 1.42 -26.00 -21.36
N ASP A 69 2.40 -26.55 -22.11
CA ASP A 69 2.95 -27.86 -21.83
C ASP A 69 3.63 -27.96 -20.48
N ALA A 70 4.37 -26.90 -20.08
CA ALA A 70 4.98 -26.82 -18.75
C ALA A 70 3.96 -26.85 -17.61
N LEU A 71 2.74 -26.34 -17.85
CA LEU A 71 1.65 -26.34 -16.85
C LEU A 71 0.92 -27.67 -16.80
N LEU A 72 0.66 -28.30 -17.97
CA LEU A 72 -0.21 -29.48 -18.12
C LEU A 72 0.58 -30.80 -18.08
N SER A 73 1.76 -30.84 -18.65
CA SER A 73 2.56 -32.05 -18.87
C SER A 73 4.06 -31.79 -18.73
N PRO A 74 4.56 -31.51 -17.51
CA PRO A 74 5.96 -31.16 -17.32
C PRO A 74 6.89 -32.31 -17.67
N ASP A 75 7.89 -32.05 -18.56
CA ASP A 75 8.88 -33.02 -19.02
C ASP A 75 10.27 -32.84 -18.43
N GLY A 76 10.46 -31.85 -17.51
CA GLY A 76 11.75 -31.54 -16.88
C GLY A 76 12.73 -30.80 -17.78
N SER A 77 12.33 -30.32 -18.95
CA SER A 77 13.16 -29.50 -19.82
C SER A 77 13.54 -28.17 -19.15
N SER A 78 14.61 -27.55 -19.64
CA SER A 78 15.08 -26.26 -19.07
C SER A 78 14.02 -25.16 -19.16
N ASP A 79 13.17 -25.18 -20.18
CA ASP A 79 12.10 -24.20 -20.36
C ASP A 79 10.96 -24.44 -19.38
N HIS A 80 10.59 -25.70 -19.13
CA HIS A 80 9.61 -26.06 -18.10
C HIS A 80 10.09 -25.70 -16.69
N THR A 81 11.37 -25.93 -16.39
CA THR A 81 11.99 -25.52 -15.11
C THR A 81 11.93 -23.99 -14.93
N VAL A 82 12.29 -23.21 -15.96
CA VAL A 82 12.19 -21.75 -15.90
C VAL A 82 10.76 -21.28 -15.63
N ILE A 83 9.77 -21.92 -16.24
CA ILE A 83 8.37 -21.55 -16.03
C ILE A 83 7.92 -21.88 -14.60
N ARG A 84 8.15 -23.11 -14.14
CA ARG A 84 7.63 -23.61 -12.89
C ARG A 84 8.38 -23.14 -11.65
N GLU A 85 9.70 -23.03 -11.74
CA GLU A 85 10.54 -22.71 -10.58
C GLU A 85 10.91 -21.22 -10.47
N LEU A 86 10.80 -20.47 -11.59
CA LEU A 86 11.13 -19.04 -11.57
C LEU A 86 9.91 -18.17 -11.85
N ARG A 87 9.19 -18.38 -12.97
CA ARG A 87 8.13 -17.45 -13.39
C ARG A 87 6.86 -17.57 -12.55
N ILE A 88 6.42 -18.77 -12.21
CA ILE A 88 5.22 -18.96 -11.39
C ILE A 88 5.42 -18.41 -9.98
N PRO A 89 6.49 -18.78 -9.22
CA PRO A 89 6.73 -18.22 -7.91
C PRO A 89 6.88 -16.68 -7.93
N ARG A 90 7.58 -16.13 -8.94
CA ARG A 90 7.71 -14.68 -9.14
C ARG A 90 6.34 -14.00 -9.34
N THR A 91 5.48 -14.60 -10.16
CA THR A 91 4.13 -14.08 -10.42
C THR A 91 3.27 -14.12 -9.15
N LEU A 92 3.28 -15.23 -8.42
CA LEU A 92 2.55 -15.38 -7.16
C LEU A 92 3.05 -14.39 -6.11
N LEU A 93 4.36 -14.21 -6.02
CA LEU A 93 4.97 -13.20 -5.16
C LEU A 93 4.51 -11.79 -5.55
N GLY A 94 4.51 -11.47 -6.84
CA GLY A 94 4.03 -10.18 -7.35
C GLY A 94 2.57 -9.91 -7.00
N ILE A 95 1.72 -10.96 -7.04
CA ILE A 95 0.33 -10.87 -6.60
C ILE A 95 0.25 -10.58 -5.09
N GLY A 96 0.95 -11.36 -4.27
CA GLY A 96 0.94 -11.21 -2.82
C GLY A 96 1.48 -9.85 -2.37
N VAL A 97 2.65 -9.45 -2.87
CA VAL A 97 3.30 -8.16 -2.57
C VAL A 97 2.45 -6.99 -3.05
N GLY A 98 1.93 -7.07 -4.28
CA GLY A 98 1.06 -6.03 -4.83
C GLY A 98 -0.20 -5.84 -3.99
N ALA A 99 -0.91 -6.95 -3.68
CA ALA A 99 -2.11 -6.91 -2.84
C ALA A 99 -1.82 -6.33 -1.45
N ALA A 100 -0.71 -6.74 -0.84
CA ALA A 100 -0.28 -6.27 0.46
C ALA A 100 0.01 -4.75 0.43
N LEU A 101 0.80 -4.26 -0.53
CA LEU A 101 1.13 -2.83 -0.64
C LEU A 101 -0.09 -1.98 -1.00
N GLY A 102 -0.95 -2.45 -1.93
CA GLY A 102 -2.15 -1.73 -2.30
C GLY A 102 -3.14 -1.57 -1.15
N LEU A 103 -3.35 -2.64 -0.38
CA LEU A 103 -4.21 -2.59 0.80
C LEU A 103 -3.58 -1.77 1.92
N ALA A 104 -2.28 -1.96 2.21
CA ALA A 104 -1.56 -1.18 3.23
C ALA A 104 -1.61 0.32 2.92
N GLY A 105 -1.45 0.71 1.65
CA GLY A 105 -1.57 2.10 1.20
C GLY A 105 -2.96 2.67 1.45
N ALA A 106 -4.02 1.93 1.09
CA ALA A 106 -5.39 2.35 1.32
C ALA A 106 -5.71 2.52 2.80
N LEU A 107 -5.23 1.59 3.63
CA LEU A 107 -5.36 1.65 5.09
C LEU A 107 -4.62 2.86 5.67
N MET A 108 -3.37 3.10 5.24
CA MET A 108 -2.55 4.22 5.72
C MET A 108 -3.15 5.56 5.35
N GLN A 109 -3.62 5.74 4.12
CA GLN A 109 -4.30 6.95 3.67
C GLN A 109 -5.60 7.20 4.45
N SER A 110 -6.33 6.15 4.81
CA SER A 110 -7.55 6.26 5.61
C SER A 110 -7.26 6.59 7.07
N LEU A 111 -6.21 5.96 7.65
CA LEU A 111 -5.78 6.18 9.02
C LEU A 111 -5.29 7.60 9.25
N THR A 112 -4.49 8.12 8.32
CA THR A 112 -3.90 9.46 8.39
C THR A 112 -4.81 10.55 7.84
N ARG A 113 -5.93 10.19 7.21
CA ARG A 113 -6.81 11.10 6.45
C ARG A 113 -6.05 11.94 5.44
N ASN A 114 -4.98 11.37 4.92
CA ASN A 114 -4.10 12.01 3.94
C ASN A 114 -4.02 11.13 2.68
N PRO A 115 -4.53 11.58 1.54
CA PRO A 115 -4.48 10.80 0.30
C PRO A 115 -3.06 10.60 -0.24
N LEU A 116 -2.07 11.31 0.30
CA LEU A 116 -0.66 11.24 -0.07
C LEU A 116 0.15 10.35 0.91
N ALA A 117 -0.50 9.74 1.89
CA ALA A 117 0.19 8.86 2.82
C ALA A 117 0.61 7.56 2.13
N ASP A 118 1.86 7.19 2.35
CA ASP A 118 2.46 5.92 1.93
C ASP A 118 2.72 5.04 3.15
N PRO A 119 2.61 3.70 3.06
CA PRO A 119 2.92 2.81 4.17
C PRO A 119 4.35 2.96 4.70
N GLY A 120 5.30 3.34 3.82
CA GLY A 120 6.69 3.63 4.18
C GLY A 120 6.85 4.77 5.19
N LEU A 121 5.86 5.69 5.30
CA LEU A 121 5.90 6.77 6.29
C LEU A 121 5.95 6.30 7.76
N LEU A 122 5.68 5.03 8.03
CA LEU A 122 5.90 4.42 9.35
C LEU A 122 7.35 3.94 9.58
N GLY A 123 8.28 4.26 8.68
CA GLY A 123 9.67 3.82 8.77
C GLY A 123 9.85 2.31 8.54
N ILE A 124 8.84 1.65 7.98
CA ILE A 124 8.81 0.20 7.78
C ILE A 124 9.91 -0.24 6.82
N ASN A 125 10.08 0.48 5.71
CA ASN A 125 11.10 0.18 4.70
C ASN A 125 12.52 0.36 5.26
N GLU A 126 12.74 1.43 6.00
CA GLU A 126 14.02 1.76 6.63
C GLU A 126 14.35 0.78 7.76
N GLY A 127 13.35 0.38 8.54
CA GLY A 127 13.49 -0.67 9.55
C GLY A 127 13.84 -2.02 8.95
N ALA A 128 13.16 -2.40 7.86
CA ALA A 128 13.47 -3.62 7.11
C ALA A 128 14.90 -3.57 6.54
N ALA A 129 15.29 -2.44 5.93
CA ALA A 129 16.63 -2.26 5.38
C ALA A 129 17.71 -2.35 6.46
N LEU A 130 17.50 -1.73 7.61
CA LEU A 130 18.41 -1.86 8.76
C LEU A 130 18.49 -3.32 9.23
N GLY A 131 17.35 -4.02 9.35
CA GLY A 131 17.30 -5.43 9.73
C GLY A 131 18.12 -6.31 8.80
N VAL A 132 17.95 -6.19 7.48
CA VAL A 132 18.76 -6.93 6.49
C VAL A 132 20.24 -6.53 6.58
N THR A 133 20.55 -5.24 6.72
CA THR A 133 21.95 -4.78 6.85
C THR A 133 22.61 -5.40 8.09
N LEU A 134 21.91 -5.45 9.22
CA LEU A 134 22.42 -6.10 10.44
C LEU A 134 22.65 -7.60 10.22
N ALA A 135 21.71 -8.29 9.57
CA ALA A 135 21.85 -9.72 9.26
C ALA A 135 23.09 -10.01 8.42
N LEU A 136 23.32 -9.19 7.38
CA LEU A 136 24.46 -9.36 6.49
C LEU A 136 25.79 -8.91 7.12
N ALA A 137 25.83 -7.70 7.71
CA ALA A 137 27.06 -7.10 8.19
C ALA A 137 27.59 -7.68 9.50
N LEU A 138 26.70 -7.98 10.47
CA LEU A 138 27.12 -8.44 11.79
C LEU A 138 27.07 -9.95 11.94
N PHE A 139 26.15 -10.63 11.27
CA PHE A 139 25.97 -12.07 11.42
C PHE A 139 26.41 -12.87 10.20
N GLY A 140 26.78 -12.21 9.09
CA GLY A 140 27.19 -12.89 7.85
C GLY A 140 26.08 -13.74 7.20
N LEU A 141 24.81 -13.48 7.53
CA LEU A 141 23.67 -14.26 7.07
C LEU A 141 23.30 -13.84 5.64
N THR A 142 23.71 -14.64 4.66
CA THR A 142 23.52 -14.32 3.23
C THR A 142 22.32 -15.02 2.60
N ASP A 143 21.74 -16.01 3.30
CA ASP A 143 20.57 -16.76 2.84
C ASP A 143 19.31 -15.87 2.93
N PRO A 144 18.60 -15.61 1.79
CA PRO A 144 17.33 -14.89 1.76
C PRO A 144 16.28 -15.44 2.71
N ALA A 145 16.21 -16.76 2.88
CA ALA A 145 15.26 -17.42 3.77
C ALA A 145 15.49 -17.10 5.27
N VAL A 146 16.69 -16.62 5.60
CA VAL A 146 17.07 -16.23 6.96
C VAL A 146 16.96 -14.72 7.15
N TYR A 147 17.58 -13.90 6.31
CA TYR A 147 17.57 -12.45 6.51
C TYR A 147 16.19 -11.82 6.30
N VAL A 148 15.24 -12.51 5.65
CA VAL A 148 13.85 -12.07 5.53
C VAL A 148 13.18 -11.84 6.90
N TRP A 149 13.56 -12.63 7.90
CA TRP A 149 13.05 -12.47 9.27
C TRP A 149 13.62 -11.24 9.96
N PHE A 150 14.86 -10.89 9.67
CA PHE A 150 15.47 -9.65 10.14
C PHE A 150 14.80 -8.43 9.49
N ALA A 151 14.49 -8.52 8.18
CA ALA A 151 13.73 -7.47 7.49
C ALA A 151 12.34 -7.28 8.12
N PHE A 152 11.60 -8.38 8.33
CA PHE A 152 10.28 -8.35 8.94
C PHE A 152 10.32 -7.86 10.40
N GLY A 153 11.29 -8.33 11.18
CA GLY A 153 11.52 -7.88 12.57
C GLY A 153 11.88 -6.39 12.64
N GLY A 154 12.75 -5.92 11.74
CA GLY A 154 13.11 -4.51 11.63
C GLY A 154 11.93 -3.61 11.25
N ALA A 155 11.09 -4.06 10.31
CA ALA A 155 9.85 -3.40 9.95
C ALA A 155 8.87 -3.30 11.12
N ALA A 156 8.69 -4.40 11.87
CA ALA A 156 7.84 -4.44 13.05
C ALA A 156 8.35 -3.54 14.17
N LEU A 157 9.67 -3.55 14.42
CA LEU A 157 10.31 -2.68 15.40
C LEU A 157 10.14 -1.20 15.03
N ALA A 158 10.35 -0.84 13.77
CA ALA A 158 10.12 0.52 13.27
C ALA A 158 8.69 0.97 13.56
N SER A 159 7.70 0.16 13.18
CA SER A 159 6.28 0.44 13.40
C SER A 159 5.96 0.60 14.89
N LEU A 160 6.53 -0.24 15.75
CA LEU A 160 6.34 -0.17 17.20
C LEU A 160 6.90 1.14 17.78
N ILE A 161 8.11 1.53 17.38
CA ILE A 161 8.75 2.78 17.79
C ILE A 161 7.91 3.96 17.33
N VAL A 162 7.53 4.00 16.05
CA VAL A 162 6.75 5.11 15.48
C VAL A 162 5.40 5.23 16.16
N TYR A 163 4.72 4.11 16.40
CA TYR A 163 3.45 4.14 17.10
C TYR A 163 3.60 4.61 18.55
N SER A 164 4.64 4.15 19.26
CA SER A 164 4.93 4.53 20.63
C SER A 164 5.22 6.03 20.73
N LEU A 165 6.08 6.56 19.87
CA LEU A 165 6.42 8.00 19.82
C LEU A 165 5.22 8.85 19.37
N GLY A 166 4.50 8.39 18.36
CA GLY A 166 3.32 9.09 17.81
C GLY A 166 2.13 9.12 18.77
N SER A 167 2.03 8.14 19.67
CA SER A 167 0.97 8.08 20.71
C SER A 167 1.35 8.72 22.04
N ALA A 168 2.62 9.08 22.23
CA ALA A 168 3.08 9.73 23.46
C ALA A 168 2.41 11.11 23.64
N GLY A 169 1.83 11.35 24.83
CA GLY A 169 1.20 12.59 25.21
C GLY A 169 -0.32 12.53 25.36
N ARG A 170 -0.89 13.61 25.97
CA ARG A 170 -2.31 13.67 26.36
C ARG A 170 -3.32 13.64 25.20
N SER A 171 -2.92 13.98 23.98
CA SER A 171 -3.81 14.05 22.80
C SER A 171 -3.84 12.75 21.96
N GLY A 172 -3.13 11.68 22.37
CA GLY A 172 -3.10 10.40 21.67
C GLY A 172 -2.38 10.43 20.31
N ALA A 173 -2.45 9.31 19.58
CA ALA A 173 -1.82 9.13 18.26
C ALA A 173 -2.56 9.96 17.19
N GLY A 174 -2.08 11.19 16.94
CA GLY A 174 -2.57 12.01 15.82
C GLY A 174 -1.83 11.70 14.52
N PRO A 175 -2.49 11.86 13.33
CA PRO A 175 -1.89 11.57 12.04
C PRO A 175 -0.55 12.27 11.79
N VAL A 176 -0.45 13.55 12.12
CA VAL A 176 0.77 14.36 11.94
C VAL A 176 1.91 13.85 12.82
N ARG A 177 1.63 13.47 14.07
CA ARG A 177 2.65 12.93 14.97
C ARG A 177 3.18 11.60 14.52
N LEU A 178 2.32 10.71 14.02
CA LEU A 178 2.73 9.41 13.45
C LEU A 178 3.64 9.63 12.25
N THR A 179 3.31 10.57 11.36
CA THR A 179 4.14 10.88 10.19
C THR A 179 5.50 11.45 10.60
N LEU A 180 5.55 12.41 11.54
CA LEU A 180 6.81 12.98 12.01
C LEU A 180 7.67 11.96 12.74
N ALA A 181 7.07 11.12 13.59
CA ALA A 181 7.77 10.02 14.25
C ALA A 181 8.34 9.01 13.24
N GLY A 182 7.56 8.70 12.18
CA GLY A 182 8.00 7.82 11.10
C GLY A 182 9.20 8.36 10.35
N ILE A 183 9.14 9.62 9.94
CA ILE A 183 10.27 10.30 9.26
C ILE A 183 11.52 10.31 10.15
N ALA A 184 11.38 10.72 11.41
CA ALA A 184 12.52 10.78 12.34
C ALA A 184 13.13 9.39 12.57
N THR A 185 12.32 8.37 12.84
CA THR A 185 12.77 6.98 13.02
C THR A 185 13.43 6.45 11.76
N GLY A 186 12.83 6.69 10.58
CA GLY A 186 13.36 6.29 9.29
C GLY A 186 14.73 6.92 9.02
N MET A 187 14.93 8.21 9.31
CA MET A 187 16.22 8.89 9.18
C MET A 187 17.29 8.26 10.06
N VAL A 188 16.97 7.92 11.31
CA VAL A 188 17.90 7.25 12.23
C VAL A 188 18.28 5.87 11.69
N PHE A 189 17.30 5.07 11.26
CA PHE A 189 17.56 3.74 10.72
C PHE A 189 18.37 3.78 9.42
N THR A 190 18.09 4.73 8.54
CA THR A 190 18.86 4.96 7.32
C THR A 190 20.31 5.35 7.65
N ALA A 191 20.52 6.21 8.63
CA ALA A 191 21.86 6.61 9.06
C ALA A 191 22.64 5.42 9.64
N MET A 192 22.00 4.59 10.48
CA MET A 192 22.60 3.37 11.05
C MET A 192 22.96 2.36 9.96
N ALA A 193 22.02 2.06 9.05
CA ALA A 193 22.26 1.16 7.92
C ALA A 193 23.41 1.68 7.03
N SER A 194 23.41 2.99 6.70
CA SER A 194 24.45 3.61 5.89
C SER A 194 25.83 3.57 6.55
N ALA A 195 25.90 3.70 7.87
CA ALA A 195 27.17 3.58 8.61
C ALA A 195 27.73 2.15 8.49
N LEU A 196 26.88 1.13 8.70
CA LEU A 196 27.28 -0.28 8.57
C LEU A 196 27.74 -0.62 7.14
N LEU A 197 26.99 -0.16 6.13
CA LEU A 197 27.30 -0.42 4.72
C LEU A 197 28.63 0.21 4.27
N ARG A 198 29.08 1.31 4.91
CA ARG A 198 30.40 1.91 4.63
C ARG A 198 31.54 1.15 5.24
N MET A 199 31.29 0.33 6.26
CA MET A 199 32.33 -0.48 6.92
C MET A 199 32.60 -1.79 6.19
N ASP A 200 31.64 -2.28 5.40
CA ASP A 200 31.76 -3.53 4.65
C ASP A 200 31.30 -3.39 3.19
N PRO A 201 32.25 -3.25 2.24
CA PRO A 201 31.92 -3.15 0.81
C PRO A 201 31.16 -4.35 0.25
N GLN A 202 31.38 -5.57 0.78
CA GLN A 202 30.69 -6.77 0.31
C GLN A 202 29.19 -6.74 0.70
N THR A 203 28.90 -6.32 1.92
CA THR A 203 27.51 -6.10 2.35
C THR A 203 26.84 -5.00 1.53
N TYR A 204 27.56 -3.90 1.21
CA TYR A 204 27.05 -2.85 0.32
C TYR A 204 26.66 -3.39 -1.05
N ASP A 205 27.50 -4.20 -1.68
CA ASP A 205 27.25 -4.77 -3.02
C ASP A 205 26.02 -5.67 -3.04
N ARG A 206 25.74 -6.41 -1.97
CA ARG A 206 24.54 -7.24 -1.83
C ARG A 206 23.29 -6.38 -1.57
N MET A 207 23.40 -5.40 -0.68
CA MET A 207 22.29 -4.53 -0.30
C MET A 207 21.79 -3.64 -1.42
N ARG A 208 22.66 -3.15 -2.33
CA ARG A 208 22.25 -2.27 -3.44
C ARG A 208 21.17 -2.90 -4.33
N PHE A 209 21.26 -4.22 -4.56
CA PHE A 209 20.25 -4.95 -5.34
C PHE A 209 18.95 -5.13 -4.55
N TRP A 210 19.04 -5.40 -3.25
CA TRP A 210 17.87 -5.52 -2.40
C TRP A 210 17.13 -4.18 -2.25
N LEU A 211 17.86 -3.07 -2.06
CA LEU A 211 17.30 -1.73 -1.91
C LEU A 211 16.58 -1.20 -3.16
N THR A 212 16.87 -1.73 -4.33
CA THR A 212 16.15 -1.35 -5.56
C THR A 212 14.78 -2.00 -5.71
N GLY A 213 14.49 -3.01 -4.91
CA GLY A 213 13.24 -3.77 -4.93
C GLY A 213 13.13 -4.71 -6.14
N SER A 214 13.04 -6.01 -5.90
CA SER A 214 13.03 -7.03 -6.94
C SER A 214 12.07 -8.18 -6.62
N LEU A 215 11.41 -8.71 -7.64
CA LEU A 215 10.65 -9.95 -7.57
C LEU A 215 11.45 -11.17 -8.05
N ALA A 216 12.69 -10.97 -8.51
CA ALA A 216 13.52 -12.03 -9.10
C ALA A 216 14.32 -12.85 -8.07
N ALA A 217 14.69 -12.24 -6.94
CA ALA A 217 15.55 -12.88 -5.94
C ALA A 217 14.84 -13.82 -4.96
N PRO A 218 13.56 -13.58 -4.56
CA PRO A 218 12.87 -14.44 -3.62
C PRO A 218 12.52 -15.80 -4.22
N THR A 219 12.76 -16.86 -3.44
CA THR A 219 12.37 -18.23 -3.76
C THR A 219 10.91 -18.51 -3.41
N ALA A 220 10.35 -19.62 -3.93
CA ALA A 220 9.03 -20.11 -3.51
C ALA A 220 8.93 -20.30 -1.98
N ASP A 221 10.02 -20.70 -1.34
CA ASP A 221 10.12 -20.85 0.11
C ASP A 221 9.89 -19.51 0.85
N THR A 222 10.47 -18.41 0.38
CA THR A 222 10.22 -17.07 0.93
C THR A 222 8.75 -16.70 0.87
N LEU A 223 8.09 -16.97 -0.26
CA LEU A 223 6.65 -16.73 -0.42
C LEU A 223 5.84 -17.54 0.60
N VAL A 224 6.10 -18.84 0.71
CA VAL A 224 5.37 -19.74 1.63
C VAL A 224 5.53 -19.27 3.09
N ARG A 225 6.72 -18.85 3.50
CA ARG A 225 6.99 -18.33 4.86
C ARG A 225 6.27 -17.03 5.16
N LEU A 226 6.16 -16.13 4.20
CA LEU A 226 5.54 -14.81 4.39
C LEU A 226 4.04 -14.78 4.06
N ALA A 227 3.53 -15.76 3.30
CA ALA A 227 2.11 -15.84 2.93
C ALA A 227 1.14 -15.78 4.13
N PRO A 228 1.40 -16.45 5.28
CA PRO A 228 0.50 -16.34 6.44
C PRO A 228 0.37 -14.92 6.98
N PHE A 229 1.47 -14.15 7.01
CA PHE A 229 1.47 -12.76 7.48
C PHE A 229 0.74 -11.83 6.49
N MET A 230 0.97 -12.03 5.18
CA MET A 230 0.22 -11.31 4.14
C MET A 230 -1.28 -11.64 4.22
N ALA A 231 -1.64 -12.91 4.34
CA ALA A 231 -3.03 -13.35 4.44
C ALA A 231 -3.72 -12.79 5.70
N ALA A 232 -3.06 -12.85 6.85
CA ALA A 232 -3.57 -12.27 8.09
C ALA A 232 -3.74 -10.75 7.98
N GLY A 233 -2.76 -10.05 7.39
CA GLY A 233 -2.84 -8.62 7.14
C GLY A 233 -3.95 -8.24 6.16
N LEU A 234 -4.13 -9.01 5.07
CA LEU A 234 -5.22 -8.82 4.10
C LEU A 234 -6.59 -9.03 4.76
N ALA A 235 -6.75 -10.13 5.49
CA ALA A 235 -8.01 -10.42 6.19
C ALA A 235 -8.34 -9.33 7.22
N LEU A 236 -7.38 -8.97 8.07
CA LEU A 236 -7.55 -7.91 9.07
C LEU A 236 -7.87 -6.56 8.41
N GLY A 237 -7.12 -6.18 7.38
CA GLY A 237 -7.31 -4.92 6.67
C GLY A 237 -8.69 -4.79 6.02
N LEU A 238 -9.17 -5.85 5.35
CA LEU A 238 -10.49 -5.86 4.71
C LEU A 238 -11.63 -5.73 5.73
N LEU A 239 -11.49 -6.30 6.93
CA LEU A 239 -12.47 -6.17 8.00
C LEU A 239 -12.59 -4.75 8.55
N LEU A 240 -11.57 -3.91 8.37
CA LEU A 240 -11.53 -2.53 8.88
C LEU A 240 -12.28 -1.52 7.99
N GLY A 241 -12.84 -1.92 6.87
CA GLY A 241 -13.51 -1.00 5.94
C GLY A 241 -14.66 -0.20 6.56
N ARG A 242 -15.51 -0.83 7.39
CA ARG A 242 -16.63 -0.14 8.06
C ARG A 242 -16.14 0.83 9.16
N PRO A 243 -15.31 0.41 10.13
CA PRO A 243 -14.76 1.33 11.12
C PRO A 243 -14.02 2.52 10.51
N LEU A 244 -13.24 2.32 9.44
CA LEU A 244 -12.52 3.39 8.76
C LEU A 244 -13.44 4.39 8.05
N ASN A 245 -14.57 3.96 7.49
CA ASN A 245 -15.58 4.87 6.96
C ASN A 245 -16.16 5.80 8.05
N MET A 246 -16.44 5.24 9.24
CA MET A 246 -16.96 6.04 10.34
C MET A 246 -15.90 7.00 10.89
N LEU A 247 -14.63 6.57 10.94
CA LEU A 247 -13.51 7.41 11.35
C LEU A 247 -13.20 8.54 10.37
N SER A 248 -13.56 8.41 9.10
CA SER A 248 -13.36 9.49 8.11
C SER A 248 -14.19 10.74 8.42
N LEU A 249 -15.28 10.62 9.19
CA LEU A 249 -16.12 11.71 9.63
C LEU A 249 -15.55 12.51 10.84
N GLY A 250 -14.44 12.06 11.40
CA GLY A 250 -13.82 12.62 12.59
C GLY A 250 -13.86 11.66 13.79
N ASP A 251 -12.99 11.90 14.76
CA ASP A 251 -12.86 11.01 15.92
C ASP A 251 -14.10 11.05 16.82
N ASP A 252 -14.65 12.26 17.04
CA ASP A 252 -15.81 12.44 17.91
C ASP A 252 -17.08 11.89 17.23
N ALA A 253 -17.25 12.12 15.92
CA ALA A 253 -18.32 11.52 15.16
C ALA A 253 -18.19 9.96 15.13
N GLY A 254 -16.99 9.45 14.95
CA GLY A 254 -16.71 8.01 15.01
C GLY A 254 -17.08 7.40 16.36
N LYS A 255 -16.72 8.07 17.49
CA LYS A 255 -17.10 7.64 18.85
C LYS A 255 -18.63 7.65 19.02
N ALA A 256 -19.31 8.72 18.59
CA ALA A 256 -20.75 8.83 18.66
C ALA A 256 -21.46 7.74 17.88
N LEU A 257 -20.84 7.24 16.78
CA LEU A 257 -21.32 6.09 15.98
C LEU A 257 -20.89 4.73 16.56
N GLY A 258 -20.28 4.70 17.76
CA GLY A 258 -19.91 3.46 18.45
C GLY A 258 -18.58 2.85 18.04
N VAL A 259 -17.72 3.57 17.30
CA VAL A 259 -16.40 3.06 16.91
C VAL A 259 -15.40 3.20 18.06
N ALA A 260 -14.74 2.08 18.40
CA ALA A 260 -13.59 2.10 19.31
C ALA A 260 -12.35 2.65 18.56
N VAL A 261 -12.20 3.99 18.54
CA VAL A 261 -11.20 4.71 17.75
C VAL A 261 -9.79 4.18 17.96
N THR A 262 -9.34 4.04 19.22
CA THR A 262 -7.99 3.55 19.56
C THR A 262 -7.79 2.12 19.03
N ARG A 263 -8.76 1.22 19.25
CA ARG A 263 -8.68 -0.16 18.77
C ARG A 263 -8.59 -0.21 17.24
N THR A 264 -9.40 0.58 16.54
CA THR A 264 -9.38 0.64 15.07
C THR A 264 -8.02 1.13 14.57
N ARG A 265 -7.44 2.16 15.20
CA ARG A 265 -6.10 2.66 14.85
C ARG A 265 -5.00 1.63 15.07
N VAL A 266 -5.01 0.95 16.23
CA VAL A 266 -4.04 -0.11 16.53
C VAL A 266 -4.15 -1.25 15.53
N LEU A 267 -5.37 -1.75 15.29
CA LEU A 267 -5.59 -2.85 14.32
C LEU A 267 -5.19 -2.45 12.89
N THR A 268 -5.43 -1.19 12.50
CA THR A 268 -4.97 -0.67 11.20
C THR A 268 -3.44 -0.63 11.14
N GLY A 269 -2.77 -0.16 12.19
CA GLY A 269 -1.31 -0.17 12.29
C GLY A 269 -0.74 -1.58 12.21
N VAL A 270 -1.33 -2.54 12.92
CA VAL A 270 -0.95 -3.96 12.85
C VAL A 270 -1.12 -4.53 11.44
N ALA A 271 -2.28 -4.26 10.79
CA ALA A 271 -2.51 -4.71 9.41
C ALA A 271 -1.47 -4.13 8.45
N VAL A 272 -1.17 -2.82 8.53
CA VAL A 272 -0.15 -2.16 7.71
C VAL A 272 1.23 -2.75 7.95
N THR A 273 1.61 -3.01 9.21
CA THR A 273 2.91 -3.62 9.55
C THR A 273 3.03 -5.03 9.00
N LEU A 274 1.99 -5.87 9.14
CA LEU A 274 1.98 -7.22 8.59
C LEU A 274 2.11 -7.18 7.05
N LEU A 275 1.33 -6.35 6.39
CA LEU A 275 1.28 -6.26 4.94
C LEU A 275 2.57 -5.67 4.35
N CYS A 276 2.94 -4.48 4.81
CA CYS A 276 4.10 -3.77 4.28
C CYS A 276 5.42 -4.45 4.73
N GLY A 277 5.49 -4.90 5.99
CA GLY A 277 6.64 -5.62 6.50
C GLY A 277 6.90 -6.91 5.73
N ALA A 278 5.87 -7.75 5.50
CA ALA A 278 6.01 -8.96 4.70
C ALA A 278 6.34 -8.66 3.23
N ALA A 279 5.72 -7.65 2.63
CA ALA A 279 5.99 -7.25 1.24
C ALA A 279 7.43 -6.75 1.07
N THR A 280 7.91 -5.89 1.98
CA THR A 280 9.28 -5.35 1.94
C THR A 280 10.31 -6.44 2.26
N ALA A 281 10.04 -7.32 3.22
CA ALA A 281 10.91 -8.46 3.50
C ALA A 281 11.05 -9.39 2.28
N ALA A 282 9.96 -9.60 1.53
CA ALA A 282 9.93 -10.47 0.36
C ALA A 282 10.58 -9.85 -0.89
N ALA A 283 10.31 -8.59 -1.19
CA ALA A 283 10.67 -7.97 -2.47
C ALA A 283 11.61 -6.77 -2.34
N GLY A 284 12.04 -6.42 -1.12
CA GLY A 284 12.69 -5.14 -0.86
C GLY A 284 11.70 -3.96 -0.87
N PRO A 285 12.18 -2.73 -0.67
CA PRO A 285 11.33 -1.55 -0.64
C PRO A 285 10.77 -1.24 -2.04
N LEU A 286 9.45 -1.17 -2.14
CA LEU A 286 8.73 -0.80 -3.36
C LEU A 286 7.94 0.48 -3.13
N TRP A 287 8.22 1.50 -3.93
CA TRP A 287 7.62 2.83 -3.81
C TRP A 287 6.46 3.01 -4.78
N PHE A 288 5.57 3.96 -4.49
CA PHE A 288 4.45 4.40 -5.31
C PHE A 288 3.28 3.43 -5.46
N VAL A 289 3.45 2.12 -5.29
CA VAL A 289 2.35 1.14 -5.43
C VAL A 289 1.25 1.43 -4.41
N GLY A 290 1.61 1.54 -3.13
CA GLY A 290 0.71 1.85 -2.03
C GLY A 290 0.17 3.28 -2.06
N LEU A 291 0.85 4.20 -2.76
CA LEU A 291 0.43 5.59 -2.90
C LEU A 291 -0.53 5.80 -4.07
N ALA A 292 -0.13 5.36 -5.26
CA ALA A 292 -0.83 5.66 -6.51
C ALA A 292 -2.13 4.87 -6.67
N ILE A 293 -2.11 3.58 -6.35
CA ILE A 293 -3.26 2.70 -6.60
C ILE A 293 -4.49 3.08 -5.78
N PRO A 294 -4.43 3.24 -4.43
CA PRO A 294 -5.63 3.62 -3.68
C PRO A 294 -6.18 4.98 -4.10
N HIS A 295 -5.30 5.89 -4.54
CA HIS A 295 -5.72 7.18 -5.06
C HIS A 295 -6.48 7.03 -6.40
N ALA A 296 -5.96 6.23 -7.34
CA ALA A 296 -6.64 5.93 -8.61
C ALA A 296 -7.98 5.21 -8.38
N VAL A 297 -8.00 4.23 -7.47
CA VAL A 297 -9.20 3.49 -7.10
C VAL A 297 -10.28 4.41 -6.57
N ARG A 298 -9.95 5.36 -5.68
CA ARG A 298 -10.95 6.34 -5.17
C ARG A 298 -11.56 7.21 -6.26
N ALA A 299 -10.82 7.51 -7.32
CA ALA A 299 -11.36 8.25 -8.45
C ALA A 299 -12.47 7.48 -9.19
N VAL A 300 -12.45 6.13 -9.13
CA VAL A 300 -13.41 5.25 -9.81
C VAL A 300 -14.55 4.85 -8.87
N VAL A 301 -14.22 4.34 -7.67
CA VAL A 301 -15.23 3.75 -6.77
C VAL A 301 -15.78 4.74 -5.72
N GLY A 302 -15.15 5.91 -5.56
CA GLY A 302 -15.46 6.90 -4.52
C GLY A 302 -14.71 6.63 -3.22
N GLN A 303 -15.21 7.20 -2.10
CA GLN A 303 -14.49 7.22 -0.81
C GLN A 303 -14.85 6.06 0.12
N ASP A 304 -15.82 5.19 -0.24
CA ASP A 304 -16.26 4.09 0.62
C ASP A 304 -15.17 3.02 0.74
N GLN A 305 -14.60 2.89 1.94
CA GLN A 305 -13.51 1.95 2.20
C GLN A 305 -13.89 0.48 1.97
N ARG A 306 -15.17 0.14 2.03
CA ARG A 306 -15.63 -1.23 1.72
C ARG A 306 -15.37 -1.61 0.26
N TRP A 307 -15.25 -0.62 -0.62
CA TRP A 307 -14.88 -0.80 -2.03
C TRP A 307 -13.42 -0.45 -2.29
N VAL A 308 -12.92 0.63 -1.70
CA VAL A 308 -11.53 1.08 -1.89
C VAL A 308 -10.52 -0.01 -1.50
N LEU A 309 -10.74 -0.69 -0.36
CA LEU A 309 -9.80 -1.70 0.13
C LEU A 309 -9.69 -2.91 -0.83
N PRO A 310 -10.78 -3.61 -1.20
CA PRO A 310 -10.67 -4.77 -2.09
C PRO A 310 -10.22 -4.39 -3.51
N TYR A 311 -10.66 -3.25 -4.04
CA TYR A 311 -10.16 -2.77 -5.32
C TYR A 311 -8.67 -2.47 -5.30
N SER A 312 -8.16 -1.87 -4.22
CA SER A 312 -6.73 -1.61 -4.07
C SER A 312 -5.91 -2.89 -3.98
N ALA A 313 -6.44 -3.91 -3.29
CA ALA A 313 -5.81 -5.22 -3.19
C ALA A 313 -5.76 -5.97 -4.53
N LEU A 314 -6.70 -5.72 -5.45
CA LEU A 314 -6.69 -6.33 -6.80
C LEU A 314 -5.94 -5.48 -7.83
N ALA A 315 -6.05 -4.16 -7.78
CA ALA A 315 -5.44 -3.29 -8.77
C ALA A 315 -3.92 -3.14 -8.59
N ALA A 316 -3.42 -3.19 -7.35
CA ALA A 316 -2.00 -3.04 -7.09
C ALA A 316 -1.14 -4.19 -7.64
N PRO A 317 -1.53 -5.47 -7.55
CA PRO A 317 -0.83 -6.54 -8.25
C PRO A 317 -0.82 -6.36 -9.77
N VAL A 318 -1.90 -5.85 -10.38
CA VAL A 318 -1.94 -5.56 -11.82
C VAL A 318 -0.84 -4.58 -12.21
N LEU A 319 -0.71 -3.46 -11.47
CA LEU A 319 0.36 -2.49 -11.71
C LEU A 319 1.74 -3.11 -11.50
N LEU A 320 1.92 -3.86 -10.40
CA LEU A 320 3.22 -4.44 -10.05
C LEU A 320 3.67 -5.48 -11.09
N LEU A 321 2.77 -6.37 -11.51
CA LEU A 321 3.07 -7.35 -12.56
C LEU A 321 3.30 -6.68 -13.92
N ALA A 322 2.53 -5.63 -14.26
CA ALA A 322 2.76 -4.87 -15.49
C ALA A 322 4.14 -4.21 -15.48
N ALA A 323 4.54 -3.59 -14.37
CA ALA A 323 5.86 -3.00 -14.19
C ALA A 323 6.98 -4.06 -14.30
N ASP A 324 6.79 -5.22 -13.68
CA ASP A 324 7.75 -6.33 -13.71
C ASP A 324 7.90 -6.92 -15.12
N VAL A 325 6.79 -7.19 -15.81
CA VAL A 325 6.81 -7.67 -17.20
C VAL A 325 7.50 -6.66 -18.11
N THR A 326 7.17 -5.39 -17.98
CA THR A 326 7.77 -4.32 -18.79
C THR A 326 9.27 -4.23 -18.54
N GLY A 327 9.73 -4.30 -17.29
CA GLY A 327 11.16 -4.31 -16.93
C GLY A 327 11.94 -5.48 -17.55
N ARG A 328 11.31 -6.66 -17.62
CA ARG A 328 11.88 -7.86 -18.28
C ARG A 328 11.92 -7.75 -19.80
N LEU A 329 11.02 -6.99 -20.41
CA LEU A 329 10.95 -6.87 -21.89
C LEU A 329 11.87 -5.79 -22.44
N ILE A 330 12.03 -4.65 -21.73
CA ILE A 330 12.80 -3.49 -22.20
C ILE A 330 14.31 -3.76 -22.18
N ALA A 331 14.81 -4.49 -21.18
CA ALA A 331 16.25 -4.64 -20.95
C ALA A 331 16.82 -6.00 -21.38
N ARG A 332 16.17 -6.72 -22.27
CA ARG A 332 16.65 -8.03 -22.76
C ARG A 332 18.10 -7.98 -23.24
N PRO A 333 18.96 -8.97 -22.91
CA PRO A 333 18.70 -10.20 -22.15
C PRO A 333 18.69 -10.03 -20.63
N GLY A 334 19.01 -8.85 -20.09
CA GLY A 334 18.88 -8.50 -18.69
C GLY A 334 17.44 -8.14 -18.29
N GLU A 335 17.30 -7.55 -17.10
CA GLU A 335 16.03 -7.02 -16.62
C GLU A 335 16.22 -5.74 -15.82
N VAL A 336 15.26 -4.81 -15.92
CA VAL A 336 15.15 -3.66 -15.01
C VAL A 336 14.34 -4.10 -13.79
N GLN A 337 14.86 -3.82 -12.62
CA GLN A 337 14.20 -4.19 -11.37
C GLN A 337 12.83 -3.51 -11.23
N VAL A 338 11.87 -4.24 -10.68
CA VAL A 338 10.47 -3.80 -10.58
C VAL A 338 10.31 -2.53 -9.76
N GLY A 339 11.15 -2.30 -8.74
CA GLY A 339 11.10 -1.07 -7.95
C GLY A 339 11.41 0.18 -8.77
N ILE A 340 12.38 0.11 -9.69
CA ILE A 340 12.69 1.19 -10.64
C ILE A 340 11.51 1.42 -11.59
N MET A 341 10.93 0.34 -12.12
CA MET A 341 9.79 0.42 -13.03
C MET A 341 8.55 0.99 -12.35
N CYS A 342 8.29 0.60 -11.09
CA CYS A 342 7.19 1.18 -10.30
C CYS A 342 7.38 2.67 -10.06
N ALA A 343 8.60 3.12 -9.79
CA ALA A 343 8.91 4.54 -9.64
C ALA A 343 8.75 5.30 -10.98
N ALA A 344 9.25 4.73 -12.08
CA ALA A 344 9.17 5.34 -13.40
C ALA A 344 7.72 5.47 -13.91
N ILE A 345 6.85 4.52 -13.61
CA ILE A 345 5.43 4.53 -13.98
C ILE A 345 4.60 5.32 -12.95
N GLY A 346 4.85 5.08 -11.67
CA GLY A 346 4.04 5.61 -10.58
C GLY A 346 4.23 7.11 -10.37
N ALA A 347 5.46 7.63 -10.47
CA ALA A 347 5.74 9.04 -10.24
C ALA A 347 5.06 9.97 -11.27
N PRO A 348 5.11 9.74 -12.58
CA PRO A 348 4.36 10.55 -13.56
C PRO A 348 2.86 10.50 -13.35
N ILE A 349 2.29 9.30 -13.10
CA ILE A 349 0.86 9.15 -12.83
C ILE A 349 0.48 9.98 -11.60
N PHE A 350 1.27 9.88 -10.54
CA PHE A 350 1.03 10.64 -9.31
C PHE A 350 1.10 12.17 -9.54
N ILE A 351 2.10 12.66 -10.28
CA ILE A 351 2.25 14.07 -10.61
C ILE A 351 1.02 14.57 -11.39
N LEU A 352 0.57 13.82 -12.41
CA LEU A 352 -0.60 14.18 -13.20
C LEU A 352 -1.87 14.23 -12.35
N MET A 353 -2.04 13.29 -11.43
CA MET A 353 -3.19 13.23 -10.52
C MET A 353 -3.17 14.37 -9.50
N ALA A 354 -2.00 14.69 -8.94
CA ALA A 354 -1.82 15.79 -8.00
C ALA A 354 -2.11 17.16 -8.65
N ARG A 355 -1.70 17.35 -9.92
CA ARG A 355 -1.97 18.58 -10.67
C ARG A 355 -3.46 18.80 -10.94
N ARG A 356 -4.21 17.74 -11.29
CA ARG A 356 -5.66 17.83 -11.55
C ARG A 356 -6.47 18.30 -10.33
N ARG A 357 -6.04 17.98 -9.10
CA ARG A 357 -6.71 18.44 -7.87
C ARG A 357 -6.49 19.91 -7.55
N ARG A 358 -5.40 20.53 -7.96
CA ARG A 358 -5.19 21.98 -7.79
C ARG A 358 -6.21 22.81 -8.61
N LEU A 359 -6.72 22.27 -9.70
CA LEU A 359 -7.73 22.92 -10.54
C LEU A 359 -9.17 22.77 -10.01
N ALA A 360 -9.42 21.80 -9.12
CA ALA A 360 -10.75 21.56 -8.53
C ALA A 360 -10.91 22.18 -7.12
N ALA A 361 -9.85 22.76 -6.55
CA ALA A 361 -9.85 23.44 -5.25
C ALA A 361 -9.77 24.98 -5.38
N LEU A 362 -9.78 25.51 -6.60
CA LEU A 362 -9.95 26.93 -6.95
C LEU A 362 -11.35 27.15 -7.52
#